data_d7e154a88a7e0a904e88992cdb1d14d5
#
_entry.id   d7e154a88a7e0a904e88992cdb1d14d5
#
_cell.length_a   1.000
_cell.length_b   1.000
_cell.length_c   1.000
_cell.angle_alpha   90.00
_cell.angle_beta   90.00
_cell.angle_gamma   90.00
#
_symmetry.space_group_name_H-M   'P 1'
#
loop_
_entity.id
_entity.type
_entity.pdbx_description
1 polymer ?
#
loop_
_entity_poly.entity_id
_entity_poly.type
_entity_poly.pdbx_seq_one_letter_code
_entity_poly.pdbx_strand_id
1 'polypeptide(L)'
;MAQQLPQIHSVHSSQRRPAHGSARPSAPSLLARVPWGFLAVIAVLVAYGLVVCWSAVQGDADYNFSRQLQGVAVGLVAMVALWAFDYRRLANLTTALLVINVVLILLPHIPGLGTDAGMGAKSWIKIGMQVQPGEFAKVTVVLFAASLLARYQGTLDDWREYCKVLGMLLVPFAAIMTQPDLGTGLVYMAISAVVLIMGGAKGRYLLITLIAGIAAIAAVFAVDELLKYQQSDGTWEYRLLKNYQRSRLLVFLNPEGDLSGDGYNLAQAKIAIGSGGLFGKGIGNATQSTHGFLPEAPTDFIFCVLAEEFGFVGVMALIGLYALLIVACLSIARRADNLFGMLIVMGVIGMWLFQILENIGMDCGLMPITGIPLPFVSYGSSFMVVNFALIGLIGSVYSHTSTQSGFARTPSHGRKAS
;
A
#
# COMPACT_ATOMS: atom_id res chain seq x y z
N MET A 1 -5.50 -92.38 32.48
CA MET A 1 -4.51 -91.33 32.75
C MET A 1 -5.10 -89.99 32.34
N ALA A 2 -5.73 -89.29 33.28
CA ALA A 2 -6.36 -88.00 33.04
C ALA A 2 -5.49 -86.94 33.67
N GLN A 3 -4.95 -85.99 32.88
CA GLN A 3 -4.19 -84.84 33.34
C GLN A 3 -5.15 -83.69 33.62
N GLN A 4 -5.15 -83.21 34.86
CA GLN A 4 -5.84 -82.03 35.35
C GLN A 4 -5.17 -80.79 34.86
N LEU A 5 -5.96 -79.85 34.31
CA LEU A 5 -5.55 -78.47 34.05
C LEU A 5 -5.88 -77.58 35.24
N PRO A 6 -5.00 -76.65 35.66
CA PRO A 6 -5.27 -75.74 36.74
C PRO A 6 -6.18 -74.57 36.32
N GLN A 7 -7.13 -74.26 37.17
CA GLN A 7 -8.03 -73.11 37.03
C GLN A 7 -7.25 -71.80 37.37
N ILE A 8 -7.31 -70.82 36.47
CA ILE A 8 -6.79 -69.46 36.69
C ILE A 8 -7.93 -68.61 37.28
N HIS A 9 -7.77 -68.20 38.50
CA HIS A 9 -8.62 -67.18 39.14
C HIS A 9 -8.42 -65.81 38.49
N SER A 10 -9.46 -65.27 37.87
CA SER A 10 -9.52 -63.89 37.39
C SER A 10 -9.74 -62.93 38.58
N VAL A 11 -8.72 -62.17 38.93
CA VAL A 11 -8.83 -61.06 39.89
C VAL A 11 -9.30 -59.81 39.11
N HIS A 12 -10.59 -59.47 39.22
CA HIS A 12 -11.14 -58.21 38.80
C HIS A 12 -10.67 -57.11 39.75
N SER A 13 -9.59 -56.43 39.43
CA SER A 13 -9.25 -55.11 40.01
C SER A 13 -9.91 -54.00 39.23
N SER A 14 -11.04 -53.49 39.73
CA SER A 14 -11.69 -52.29 39.26
C SER A 14 -10.84 -51.06 39.65
N GLN A 15 -9.85 -50.69 38.81
CA GLN A 15 -9.21 -49.38 38.92
C GLN A 15 -10.15 -48.32 38.34
N ARG A 16 -10.86 -47.59 39.21
CA ARG A 16 -11.50 -46.33 38.89
C ARG A 16 -10.43 -45.34 38.43
N ARG A 17 -10.33 -45.08 37.13
CA ARG A 17 -9.58 -43.95 36.61
C ARG A 17 -10.25 -42.68 37.12
N PRO A 18 -9.49 -41.73 37.73
CA PRO A 18 -10.02 -40.41 38.03
C PRO A 18 -10.35 -39.73 36.67
N ALA A 19 -11.59 -39.28 36.52
CA ALA A 19 -11.98 -38.43 35.41
C ALA A 19 -11.17 -37.10 35.54
N HIS A 20 -10.05 -37.03 34.83
CA HIS A 20 -9.43 -35.74 34.51
C HIS A 20 -10.42 -35.00 33.62
N GLY A 21 -11.21 -34.16 34.25
CA GLY A 21 -11.91 -33.09 33.56
C GLY A 21 -10.89 -32.25 32.82
N SER A 22 -10.66 -32.54 31.55
CA SER A 22 -9.97 -31.65 30.63
C SER A 22 -10.78 -30.36 30.58
N ALA A 23 -10.44 -29.39 31.44
CA ALA A 23 -10.90 -28.01 31.24
C ALA A 23 -10.51 -27.65 29.80
N ARG A 24 -11.50 -27.55 28.93
CA ARG A 24 -11.28 -26.99 27.57
C ARG A 24 -10.65 -25.62 27.78
N PRO A 25 -9.45 -25.35 27.21
CA PRO A 25 -8.87 -24.03 27.32
C PRO A 25 -9.94 -23.06 26.80
N SER A 26 -10.36 -22.13 27.64
CA SER A 26 -11.28 -21.06 27.26
C SER A 26 -10.70 -20.37 26.04
N ALA A 27 -11.49 -20.28 24.97
CA ALA A 27 -11.06 -19.56 23.77
C ALA A 27 -10.59 -18.17 24.21
N PRO A 28 -9.38 -17.74 23.84
CA PRO A 28 -8.87 -16.43 24.24
C PRO A 28 -9.88 -15.37 23.80
N SER A 29 -10.20 -14.43 24.69
CA SER A 29 -11.12 -13.35 24.43
C SER A 29 -10.71 -12.65 23.13
N LEU A 30 -11.68 -12.19 22.31
CA LEU A 30 -11.41 -11.47 21.06
C LEU A 30 -10.42 -10.31 21.27
N LEU A 31 -10.46 -9.65 22.41
CA LEU A 31 -9.54 -8.59 22.81
C LEU A 31 -8.09 -9.05 22.99
N ALA A 32 -7.84 -10.31 23.36
CA ALA A 32 -6.47 -10.86 23.46
C ALA A 32 -5.83 -11.14 22.09
N ARG A 33 -6.62 -11.11 21.01
CA ARG A 33 -6.18 -11.30 19.62
C ARG A 33 -5.97 -9.99 18.86
N VAL A 34 -6.02 -8.85 19.54
CA VAL A 34 -5.81 -7.54 18.92
C VAL A 34 -4.34 -7.15 19.06
N PRO A 35 -3.64 -6.77 17.97
CA PRO A 35 -2.27 -6.29 18.02
C PRO A 35 -2.24 -4.83 18.49
N TRP A 36 -2.41 -4.59 19.78
CA TRP A 36 -2.54 -3.25 20.38
C TRP A 36 -1.40 -2.31 19.99
N GLY A 37 -0.15 -2.81 19.92
CA GLY A 37 0.99 -2.00 19.49
C GLY A 37 0.85 -1.50 18.07
N PHE A 38 0.34 -2.33 17.15
CA PHE A 38 0.05 -1.93 15.76
C PHE A 38 -1.03 -0.85 15.70
N LEU A 39 -2.14 -1.04 16.43
CA LEU A 39 -3.22 -0.05 16.46
C LEU A 39 -2.80 1.27 17.13
N ALA A 40 -1.97 1.21 18.17
CA ALA A 40 -1.45 2.40 18.83
C ALA A 40 -0.58 3.24 17.88
N VAL A 41 0.31 2.61 17.10
CA VAL A 41 1.13 3.31 16.10
C VAL A 41 0.24 3.97 15.06
N ILE A 42 -0.78 3.26 14.55
CA ILE A 42 -1.74 3.81 13.58
C ILE A 42 -2.50 5.01 14.17
N ALA A 43 -3.00 4.88 15.40
CA ALA A 43 -3.75 5.94 16.05
C ALA A 43 -2.90 7.21 16.21
N VAL A 44 -1.63 7.08 16.63
CA VAL A 44 -0.70 8.21 16.76
C VAL A 44 -0.39 8.81 15.39
N LEU A 45 -0.13 7.96 14.37
CA LEU A 45 0.17 8.42 13.01
C LEU A 45 -1.02 9.18 12.40
N VAL A 46 -2.25 8.65 12.54
CA VAL A 46 -3.47 9.30 12.06
C VAL A 46 -3.72 10.60 12.81
N ALA A 47 -3.55 10.62 14.15
CA ALA A 47 -3.71 11.85 14.93
C ALA A 47 -2.70 12.93 14.51
N TYR A 48 -1.44 12.55 14.29
CA TYR A 48 -0.41 13.46 13.80
C TYR A 48 -0.76 13.97 12.40
N GLY A 49 -1.14 13.09 11.48
CA GLY A 49 -1.58 13.47 10.13
C GLY A 49 -2.80 14.40 10.13
N LEU A 50 -3.77 14.16 11.02
CA LEU A 50 -4.96 15.02 11.13
C LEU A 50 -4.61 16.43 11.62
N VAL A 51 -3.64 16.57 12.53
CA VAL A 51 -3.17 17.89 13.01
C VAL A 51 -2.53 18.66 11.86
N VAL A 52 -1.62 18.02 11.11
CA VAL A 52 -0.95 18.62 9.94
C VAL A 52 -1.96 18.94 8.84
N CYS A 53 -2.85 18.02 8.52
CA CYS A 53 -3.90 18.21 7.52
C CYS A 53 -4.85 19.34 7.91
N TRP A 54 -5.24 19.43 9.19
CA TRP A 54 -6.07 20.54 9.68
C TRP A 54 -5.41 21.89 9.46
N SER A 55 -4.13 21.99 9.76
CA SER A 55 -3.36 23.21 9.53
C SER A 55 -3.22 23.53 8.04
N ALA A 56 -2.89 22.55 7.23
CA ALA A 56 -2.67 22.72 5.79
C ALA A 56 -3.91 23.20 5.02
N VAL A 57 -5.12 22.83 5.46
CA VAL A 57 -6.37 23.24 4.80
C VAL A 57 -6.90 24.58 5.32
N GLN A 58 -6.28 25.20 6.31
CA GLN A 58 -6.71 26.50 6.81
C GLN A 58 -6.37 27.60 5.79
N GLY A 59 -7.39 28.32 5.38
CA GLY A 59 -7.22 29.43 4.42
C GLY A 59 -7.39 29.02 2.96
N ASP A 60 -7.57 27.75 2.67
CA ASP A 60 -7.83 27.25 1.32
C ASP A 60 -9.32 26.87 1.16
N ALA A 61 -10.03 27.56 0.26
CA ALA A 61 -11.47 27.37 0.05
C ALA A 61 -11.81 26.05 -0.69
N ASP A 62 -10.85 25.43 -1.35
CA ASP A 62 -11.05 24.22 -2.15
C ASP A 62 -11.07 22.96 -1.26
N TYR A 63 -10.46 23.06 -0.07
CA TYR A 63 -10.33 21.96 0.88
C TYR A 63 -11.24 22.14 2.10
N ASN A 64 -11.81 21.03 2.57
CA ASN A 64 -12.68 21.03 3.75
C ASN A 64 -12.28 19.92 4.71
N PHE A 65 -11.79 20.31 5.89
CA PHE A 65 -11.35 19.35 6.91
C PHE A 65 -12.46 18.37 7.33
N SER A 66 -13.75 18.78 7.29
CA SER A 66 -14.86 17.87 7.59
C SER A 66 -14.92 16.67 6.63
N ARG A 67 -14.53 16.82 5.36
CA ARG A 67 -14.44 15.71 4.41
C ARG A 67 -13.34 14.73 4.79
N GLN A 68 -12.23 15.21 5.32
CA GLN A 68 -11.15 14.35 5.83
C GLN A 68 -11.63 13.52 7.02
N LEU A 69 -12.34 14.13 7.98
CA LEU A 69 -12.94 13.43 9.12
C LEU A 69 -14.00 12.40 8.69
N GLN A 70 -14.81 12.72 7.67
CA GLN A 70 -15.75 11.76 7.07
C GLN A 70 -14.99 10.57 6.47
N GLY A 71 -13.86 10.81 5.76
CA GLY A 71 -12.99 9.77 5.25
C GLY A 71 -12.46 8.86 6.36
N VAL A 72 -12.03 9.43 7.49
CA VAL A 72 -11.58 8.66 8.67
C VAL A 72 -12.74 7.83 9.25
N ALA A 73 -13.92 8.42 9.43
CA ALA A 73 -15.07 7.72 10.00
C ALA A 73 -15.52 6.53 9.11
N VAL A 74 -15.67 6.77 7.80
CA VAL A 74 -15.99 5.70 6.83
C VAL A 74 -14.88 4.67 6.77
N GLY A 75 -13.62 5.12 6.80
CA GLY A 75 -12.44 4.26 6.84
C GLY A 75 -12.40 3.34 8.06
N LEU A 76 -12.72 3.83 9.24
CA LEU A 76 -12.82 3.01 10.46
C LEU A 76 -13.89 1.92 10.33
N VAL A 77 -15.04 2.23 9.73
CA VAL A 77 -16.09 1.24 9.45
C VAL A 77 -15.56 0.18 8.46
N ALA A 78 -14.91 0.60 7.38
CA ALA A 78 -14.30 -0.31 6.40
C ALA A 78 -13.21 -1.18 7.04
N MET A 79 -12.39 -0.61 7.92
CA MET A 79 -11.37 -1.35 8.68
C MET A 79 -12.00 -2.47 9.51
N VAL A 80 -13.02 -2.15 10.31
CA VAL A 80 -13.69 -3.13 11.18
C VAL A 80 -14.37 -4.21 10.35
N ALA A 81 -15.04 -3.84 9.25
CA ALA A 81 -15.71 -4.78 8.36
C ALA A 81 -14.72 -5.77 7.72
N LEU A 82 -13.59 -5.27 7.20
CA LEU A 82 -12.56 -6.12 6.59
C LEU A 82 -11.77 -6.91 7.62
N TRP A 83 -11.60 -6.40 8.83
CA TRP A 83 -10.98 -7.14 9.93
C TRP A 83 -11.81 -8.36 10.35
N ALA A 84 -13.14 -8.18 10.41
CA ALA A 84 -14.07 -9.27 10.73
C ALA A 84 -14.24 -10.28 9.58
N PHE A 85 -13.94 -9.88 8.35
CA PHE A 85 -14.06 -10.73 7.16
C PHE A 85 -12.84 -11.67 7.06
N ASP A 86 -13.08 -12.97 6.79
CA ASP A 86 -12.00 -13.94 6.58
C ASP A 86 -11.36 -13.76 5.19
N TYR A 87 -10.14 -13.17 5.17
CA TYR A 87 -9.37 -12.93 3.95
C TYR A 87 -9.13 -14.19 3.11
N ARG A 88 -9.10 -15.40 3.72
CA ARG A 88 -8.85 -16.68 3.03
C ARG A 88 -9.86 -16.96 1.94
N ARG A 89 -11.09 -16.44 2.08
CA ARG A 89 -12.15 -16.58 1.06
C ARG A 89 -11.78 -15.92 -0.26
N LEU A 90 -10.87 -14.95 -0.25
CA LEU A 90 -10.41 -14.23 -1.44
C LEU A 90 -9.27 -14.95 -2.19
N ALA A 91 -8.64 -15.97 -1.58
CA ALA A 91 -7.47 -16.64 -2.13
C ALA A 91 -7.68 -17.24 -3.52
N ASN A 92 -8.88 -17.75 -3.81
CA ASN A 92 -9.21 -18.40 -5.08
C ASN A 92 -9.91 -17.48 -6.09
N LEU A 93 -10.09 -16.20 -5.78
CA LEU A 93 -10.84 -15.25 -6.60
C LEU A 93 -9.93 -14.41 -7.53
N THR A 94 -8.77 -14.92 -7.93
CA THR A 94 -7.76 -14.17 -8.72
C THR A 94 -8.36 -13.49 -9.94
N THR A 95 -9.14 -14.22 -10.77
CA THR A 95 -9.76 -13.64 -11.98
C THR A 95 -10.82 -12.61 -11.63
N ALA A 96 -11.65 -12.87 -10.62
CA ALA A 96 -12.67 -11.92 -10.18
C ALA A 96 -12.01 -10.63 -9.65
N LEU A 97 -10.93 -10.73 -8.86
CA LEU A 97 -10.17 -9.58 -8.34
C LEU A 97 -9.57 -8.75 -9.47
N LEU A 98 -9.02 -9.41 -10.51
CA LEU A 98 -8.51 -8.70 -11.70
C LEU A 98 -9.64 -7.97 -12.45
N VAL A 99 -10.77 -8.64 -12.68
CA VAL A 99 -11.93 -8.04 -13.35
C VAL A 99 -12.46 -6.84 -12.55
N ILE A 100 -12.63 -7.00 -11.23
CA ILE A 100 -13.07 -5.91 -10.35
C ILE A 100 -12.08 -4.74 -10.42
N ASN A 101 -10.77 -5.01 -10.41
CA ASN A 101 -9.73 -3.99 -10.54
C ASN A 101 -9.88 -3.18 -11.84
N VAL A 102 -9.94 -3.88 -12.98
CA VAL A 102 -10.07 -3.23 -14.29
C VAL A 102 -11.40 -2.46 -14.39
N VAL A 103 -12.50 -3.01 -13.89
CA VAL A 103 -13.80 -2.33 -13.87
C VAL A 103 -13.72 -1.06 -13.01
N LEU A 104 -13.14 -1.09 -11.81
CA LEU A 104 -12.97 0.09 -10.98
C LEU A 104 -12.16 1.18 -11.70
N ILE A 105 -11.08 0.81 -12.37
CA ILE A 105 -10.25 1.76 -13.12
C ILE A 105 -11.01 2.36 -14.30
N LEU A 106 -11.77 1.56 -15.04
CA LEU A 106 -12.50 2.02 -16.22
C LEU A 106 -13.80 2.74 -15.89
N LEU A 107 -14.31 2.64 -14.67
CA LEU A 107 -15.59 3.21 -14.24
C LEU A 107 -15.74 4.73 -14.52
N PRO A 108 -14.72 5.59 -14.32
CA PRO A 108 -14.80 7.01 -14.63
C PRO A 108 -14.91 7.33 -16.13
N HIS A 109 -14.61 6.37 -17.01
CA HIS A 109 -14.74 6.57 -18.47
C HIS A 109 -16.19 6.43 -18.96
N ILE A 110 -17.11 5.91 -18.13
CA ILE A 110 -18.52 5.79 -18.47
C ILE A 110 -19.13 7.20 -18.60
N PRO A 111 -19.76 7.52 -19.74
CA PRO A 111 -20.40 8.81 -19.94
C PRO A 111 -21.45 9.11 -18.86
N GLY A 112 -21.35 10.30 -18.25
CA GLY A 112 -22.27 10.73 -17.18
C GLY A 112 -21.87 10.35 -15.77
N LEU A 113 -20.89 9.45 -15.54
CA LEU A 113 -20.39 9.08 -14.21
C LEU A 113 -19.08 9.80 -13.85
N GLY A 114 -18.15 9.87 -14.80
CA GLY A 114 -16.82 10.43 -14.55
C GLY A 114 -16.77 11.95 -14.65
N THR A 115 -15.97 12.54 -13.73
CA THR A 115 -15.62 13.97 -13.75
C THR A 115 -14.09 14.11 -13.75
N ASP A 116 -13.57 15.16 -14.37
CA ASP A 116 -12.14 15.46 -14.42
C ASP A 116 -11.67 16.28 -13.20
N ALA A 117 -12.60 16.76 -12.38
CA ALA A 117 -12.32 17.61 -11.23
C ALA A 117 -11.36 18.80 -11.53
N GLY A 118 -11.27 19.25 -12.78
CA GLY A 118 -10.37 20.32 -13.21
C GLY A 118 -8.94 19.89 -13.54
N MET A 119 -8.61 18.60 -13.41
CA MET A 119 -7.23 18.07 -13.61
C MET A 119 -6.98 17.51 -15.03
N GLY A 120 -7.93 17.69 -15.96
CA GLY A 120 -7.79 17.25 -17.36
C GLY A 120 -7.82 15.75 -17.61
N ALA A 121 -8.05 14.93 -16.58
CA ALA A 121 -8.23 13.48 -16.68
C ALA A 121 -9.48 13.04 -15.90
N LYS A 122 -10.32 12.18 -16.54
CA LYS A 122 -11.53 11.66 -15.90
C LYS A 122 -11.18 10.52 -14.94
N SER A 123 -10.81 10.86 -13.70
CA SER A 123 -10.40 9.90 -12.68
C SER A 123 -11.35 9.85 -11.48
N TRP A 124 -12.33 10.75 -11.41
CA TRP A 124 -13.23 10.91 -10.27
C TRP A 124 -14.68 10.57 -10.63
N ILE A 125 -15.43 10.12 -9.64
CA ILE A 125 -16.88 9.87 -9.71
C ILE A 125 -17.57 10.70 -8.66
N LYS A 126 -18.71 11.32 -9.02
CA LYS A 126 -19.52 12.12 -8.12
C LYS A 126 -20.76 11.32 -7.69
N ILE A 127 -20.68 10.63 -6.56
CA ILE A 127 -21.81 9.89 -5.94
C ILE A 127 -22.06 10.49 -4.55
N GLY A 128 -22.69 11.69 -4.52
CA GLY A 128 -22.85 12.43 -3.27
C GLY A 128 -21.53 12.99 -2.71
N MET A 129 -20.50 12.16 -2.62
CA MET A 129 -19.11 12.51 -2.34
C MET A 129 -18.26 12.31 -3.60
N GLN A 130 -17.15 13.03 -3.69
CA GLN A 130 -16.16 12.85 -4.74
C GLN A 130 -15.30 11.63 -4.39
N VAL A 131 -15.38 10.57 -5.18
CA VAL A 131 -14.70 9.29 -4.98
C VAL A 131 -13.75 9.03 -6.14
N GLN A 132 -12.53 8.61 -5.83
CA GLN A 132 -11.55 8.21 -6.84
C GLN A 132 -11.46 6.66 -6.88
N PRO A 133 -12.06 6.00 -7.89
CA PRO A 133 -12.06 4.54 -7.97
C PRO A 133 -10.67 3.93 -8.08
N GLY A 134 -9.71 4.65 -8.68
CA GLY A 134 -8.30 4.25 -8.75
C GLY A 134 -7.67 4.01 -7.37
N GLU A 135 -8.11 4.75 -6.33
CA GLU A 135 -7.67 4.50 -4.96
C GLU A 135 -8.15 3.14 -4.45
N PHE A 136 -9.43 2.82 -4.63
CA PHE A 136 -9.99 1.52 -4.23
C PHE A 136 -9.41 0.36 -5.04
N ALA A 137 -9.03 0.62 -6.28
CA ALA A 137 -8.37 -0.36 -7.12
C ALA A 137 -7.00 -0.81 -6.57
N LYS A 138 -6.30 -0.02 -5.74
CA LYS A 138 -5.06 -0.41 -5.05
C LYS A 138 -5.28 -1.62 -4.13
N VAL A 139 -6.42 -1.65 -3.41
CA VAL A 139 -6.78 -2.81 -2.56
C VAL A 139 -6.93 -4.06 -3.40
N THR A 140 -7.62 -3.95 -4.54
CA THR A 140 -7.83 -5.11 -5.43
C THR A 140 -6.56 -5.56 -6.11
N VAL A 141 -5.59 -4.66 -6.42
CA VAL A 141 -4.26 -5.04 -6.94
C VAL A 141 -3.47 -5.84 -5.91
N VAL A 142 -3.45 -5.40 -4.63
CA VAL A 142 -2.79 -6.15 -3.55
C VAL A 142 -3.37 -7.56 -3.43
N LEU A 143 -4.70 -7.69 -3.38
CA LEU A 143 -5.39 -8.97 -3.27
C LEU A 143 -5.17 -9.85 -4.52
N PHE A 144 -5.24 -9.26 -5.70
CA PHE A 144 -5.03 -9.94 -6.97
C PHE A 144 -3.59 -10.48 -7.07
N ALA A 145 -2.59 -9.63 -6.86
CA ALA A 145 -1.18 -10.03 -6.93
C ALA A 145 -0.88 -11.13 -5.90
N ALA A 146 -1.33 -10.97 -4.65
CA ALA A 146 -1.16 -11.97 -3.61
C ALA A 146 -1.85 -13.31 -3.97
N SER A 147 -3.09 -13.28 -4.47
CA SER A 147 -3.83 -14.47 -4.89
C SER A 147 -3.18 -15.16 -6.08
N LEU A 148 -2.66 -14.40 -7.04
CA LEU A 148 -1.94 -14.92 -8.21
C LEU A 148 -0.67 -15.66 -7.80
N LEU A 149 0.18 -15.02 -7.00
CA LEU A 149 1.48 -15.57 -6.57
C LEU A 149 1.33 -16.73 -5.57
N ALA A 150 0.30 -16.71 -4.73
CA ALA A 150 0.06 -17.79 -3.76
C ALA A 150 -0.16 -19.15 -4.43
N ARG A 151 -0.61 -19.19 -5.69
CA ARG A 151 -0.78 -20.44 -6.47
C ARG A 151 0.54 -21.16 -6.74
N TYR A 152 1.65 -20.43 -6.79
CA TYR A 152 2.99 -20.96 -7.06
C TYR A 152 3.71 -21.45 -5.80
N GLN A 153 3.06 -21.36 -4.63
CA GLN A 153 3.56 -21.88 -3.34
C GLN A 153 4.99 -21.44 -2.98
N GLY A 154 5.39 -20.24 -3.40
CA GLY A 154 6.69 -19.65 -3.09
C GLY A 154 7.83 -20.08 -4.03
N THR A 155 7.52 -20.71 -5.15
CA THR A 155 8.51 -21.14 -6.16
C THR A 155 8.05 -20.74 -7.56
N LEU A 156 8.63 -19.69 -8.12
CA LEU A 156 8.38 -19.24 -9.49
C LEU A 156 9.68 -19.40 -10.32
N ASP A 157 9.98 -20.66 -10.63
CA ASP A 157 11.28 -21.06 -11.17
C ASP A 157 11.32 -21.13 -12.69
N ASP A 158 10.17 -21.31 -13.34
CA ASP A 158 10.08 -21.38 -14.80
C ASP A 158 9.93 -19.97 -15.40
N TRP A 159 10.75 -19.67 -16.41
CA TRP A 159 10.69 -18.41 -17.14
C TRP A 159 9.34 -18.15 -17.83
N ARG A 160 8.74 -19.20 -18.39
CA ARG A 160 7.45 -19.07 -19.07
C ARG A 160 6.32 -18.70 -18.09
N GLU A 161 6.31 -19.34 -16.93
CA GLU A 161 5.33 -19.03 -15.88
C GLU A 161 5.59 -17.64 -15.30
N TYR A 162 6.85 -17.26 -15.10
CA TYR A 162 7.21 -15.90 -14.70
C TYR A 162 6.69 -14.85 -15.67
N CYS A 163 6.89 -15.03 -16.98
CA CYS A 163 6.39 -14.11 -18.00
C CYS A 163 4.86 -14.03 -18.03
N LYS A 164 4.15 -15.14 -17.81
CA LYS A 164 2.67 -15.13 -17.68
C LYS A 164 2.22 -14.32 -16.47
N VAL A 165 2.84 -14.57 -15.32
CA VAL A 165 2.55 -13.84 -14.08
C VAL A 165 2.82 -12.35 -14.27
N LEU A 166 3.98 -11.99 -14.81
CA LEU A 166 4.35 -10.60 -15.10
C LEU A 166 3.35 -9.95 -16.05
N GLY A 167 2.96 -10.64 -17.12
CA GLY A 167 1.95 -10.17 -18.06
C GLY A 167 0.60 -9.91 -17.38
N MET A 168 0.16 -10.79 -16.47
CA MET A 168 -1.06 -10.58 -15.71
C MET A 168 -0.95 -9.39 -14.73
N LEU A 169 0.20 -9.20 -14.07
CA LEU A 169 0.44 -8.06 -13.18
C LEU A 169 0.54 -6.71 -13.94
N LEU A 170 0.91 -6.74 -15.21
CA LEU A 170 0.93 -5.54 -16.05
C LEU A 170 -0.47 -5.11 -16.54
N VAL A 171 -1.50 -5.96 -16.46
CA VAL A 171 -2.87 -5.59 -16.86
C VAL A 171 -3.42 -4.43 -16.03
N PRO A 172 -3.40 -4.43 -14.68
CA PRO A 172 -3.80 -3.28 -13.88
C PRO A 172 -3.01 -2.01 -14.20
N PHE A 173 -1.70 -2.14 -14.43
CA PHE A 173 -0.85 -1.02 -14.81
C PHE A 173 -1.28 -0.43 -16.17
N ALA A 174 -1.49 -1.26 -17.18
CA ALA A 174 -1.97 -0.80 -18.49
C ALA A 174 -3.35 -0.15 -18.41
N ALA A 175 -4.24 -0.69 -17.55
CA ALA A 175 -5.56 -0.12 -17.35
C ALA A 175 -5.49 1.29 -16.73
N ILE A 176 -4.66 1.51 -15.68
CA ILE A 176 -4.56 2.83 -15.03
C ILE A 176 -3.91 3.88 -15.94
N MET A 177 -3.04 3.47 -16.86
CA MET A 177 -2.46 4.38 -17.87
C MET A 177 -3.52 4.99 -18.80
N THR A 178 -4.73 4.42 -18.90
CA THR A 178 -5.85 5.04 -19.62
C THR A 178 -6.38 6.31 -18.93
N GLN A 179 -6.11 6.48 -17.63
CA GLN A 179 -6.45 7.68 -16.84
C GLN A 179 -5.30 8.69 -16.74
N PRO A 180 -4.25 8.60 -17.53
CA PRO A 180 -2.88 9.08 -17.41
C PRO A 180 -2.40 9.36 -15.96
N ASP A 181 -2.70 8.45 -15.05
CA ASP A 181 -2.28 8.49 -13.63
C ASP A 181 -0.99 7.69 -13.44
N LEU A 182 0.13 8.34 -13.70
CA LEU A 182 1.45 7.73 -13.57
C LEU A 182 1.75 7.36 -12.11
N GLY A 183 1.36 8.20 -11.17
CA GLY A 183 1.59 7.98 -9.73
C GLY A 183 0.98 6.65 -9.26
N THR A 184 -0.32 6.47 -9.48
CA THR A 184 -1.01 5.21 -9.15
C THR A 184 -0.41 4.01 -9.91
N GLY A 185 -0.01 4.20 -11.17
CA GLY A 185 0.67 3.15 -11.95
C GLY A 185 1.99 2.69 -11.31
N LEU A 186 2.81 3.60 -10.83
CA LEU A 186 4.06 3.28 -10.13
C LEU A 186 3.80 2.55 -8.80
N VAL A 187 2.74 2.93 -8.08
CA VAL A 187 2.30 2.19 -6.87
C VAL A 187 1.94 0.74 -7.22
N TYR A 188 1.23 0.49 -8.34
CA TYR A 188 0.91 -0.89 -8.77
C TYR A 188 2.17 -1.68 -9.12
N MET A 189 3.16 -1.04 -9.74
CA MET A 189 4.45 -1.68 -10.01
C MET A 189 5.19 -2.01 -8.73
N ALA A 190 5.20 -1.13 -7.74
CA ALA A 190 5.82 -1.37 -6.43
C ALA A 190 5.16 -2.54 -5.68
N ILE A 191 3.82 -2.59 -5.64
CA ILE A 191 3.06 -3.73 -5.09
C ILE A 191 3.48 -5.02 -5.81
N SER A 192 3.46 -5.02 -7.14
CA SER A 192 3.78 -6.18 -7.96
C SER A 192 5.21 -6.66 -7.75
N ALA A 193 6.18 -5.74 -7.68
CA ALA A 193 7.58 -6.05 -7.45
C ALA A 193 7.80 -6.74 -6.09
N VAL A 194 7.23 -6.16 -5.01
CA VAL A 194 7.36 -6.75 -3.67
C VAL A 194 6.69 -8.12 -3.60
N VAL A 195 5.49 -8.27 -4.17
CA VAL A 195 4.79 -9.55 -4.18
C VAL A 195 5.51 -10.59 -5.04
N LEU A 196 6.12 -10.21 -6.18
CA LEU A 196 6.97 -11.11 -6.98
C LEU A 196 8.20 -11.58 -6.19
N ILE A 197 8.92 -10.67 -5.52
CA ILE A 197 10.09 -11.00 -4.70
C ILE A 197 9.69 -11.98 -3.60
N MET A 198 8.65 -11.68 -2.85
CA MET A 198 8.20 -12.48 -1.72
C MET A 198 7.48 -13.76 -2.14
N GLY A 199 6.93 -13.79 -3.36
CA GLY A 199 6.30 -14.94 -3.99
C GLY A 199 7.29 -15.95 -4.59
N GLY A 200 8.60 -15.72 -4.43
CA GLY A 200 9.65 -16.68 -4.80
C GLY A 200 10.13 -16.58 -6.25
N ALA A 201 9.97 -15.42 -6.89
CA ALA A 201 10.55 -15.19 -8.22
C ALA A 201 12.08 -15.19 -8.16
N LYS A 202 12.75 -15.84 -9.14
CA LYS A 202 14.22 -15.87 -9.23
C LYS A 202 14.79 -14.47 -9.43
N GLY A 203 15.82 -14.10 -8.66
CA GLY A 203 16.46 -12.80 -8.72
C GLY A 203 16.93 -12.38 -10.12
N ARG A 204 17.39 -13.35 -10.94
CA ARG A 204 17.77 -13.07 -12.34
C ARG A 204 16.59 -12.60 -13.20
N TYR A 205 15.37 -13.11 -12.97
CA TYR A 205 14.17 -12.68 -13.71
C TYR A 205 13.75 -11.28 -13.30
N LEU A 206 13.83 -10.98 -12.01
CA LEU A 206 13.60 -9.65 -11.48
C LEU A 206 14.58 -8.63 -12.06
N LEU A 207 15.87 -8.99 -12.13
CA LEU A 207 16.89 -8.13 -12.72
C LEU A 207 16.64 -7.89 -14.22
N ILE A 208 16.29 -8.95 -14.98
CA ILE A 208 15.93 -8.82 -16.40
C ILE A 208 14.72 -7.90 -16.57
N THR A 209 13.69 -8.06 -15.73
CA THR A 209 12.49 -7.21 -15.78
C THR A 209 12.84 -5.75 -15.46
N LEU A 210 13.70 -5.50 -14.46
CA LEU A 210 14.17 -4.16 -14.13
C LEU A 210 14.93 -3.51 -15.30
N ILE A 211 15.88 -4.24 -15.88
CA ILE A 211 16.65 -3.73 -17.05
C ILE A 211 15.74 -3.49 -18.24
N ALA A 212 14.81 -4.42 -18.51
CA ALA A 212 13.82 -4.27 -19.59
C ALA A 212 12.91 -3.06 -19.36
N GLY A 213 12.48 -2.81 -18.10
CA GLY A 213 11.70 -1.63 -17.73
C GLY A 213 12.46 -0.33 -17.96
N ILE A 214 13.71 -0.25 -17.52
CA ILE A 214 14.56 0.94 -17.75
C ILE A 214 14.77 1.16 -19.25
N ALA A 215 15.05 0.09 -20.00
CA ALA A 215 15.21 0.17 -21.46
C ALA A 215 13.92 0.61 -22.16
N ALA A 216 12.75 0.13 -21.70
CA ALA A 216 11.46 0.55 -22.25
C ALA A 216 11.19 2.04 -21.98
N ILE A 217 11.47 2.55 -20.79
CA ILE A 217 11.35 3.98 -20.47
C ILE A 217 12.28 4.80 -21.38
N ALA A 218 13.54 4.42 -21.49
CA ALA A 218 14.49 5.09 -22.39
C ALA A 218 14.04 5.08 -23.84
N ALA A 219 13.49 3.94 -24.31
CA ALA A 219 12.94 3.81 -25.65
C ALA A 219 11.72 4.72 -25.90
N VAL A 220 10.80 4.83 -24.92
CA VAL A 220 9.65 5.76 -24.99
C VAL A 220 10.14 7.19 -25.16
N PHE A 221 11.11 7.64 -24.36
CA PHE A 221 11.68 8.98 -24.49
C PHE A 221 12.38 9.20 -25.83
N ALA A 222 13.15 8.23 -26.30
CA ALA A 222 13.86 8.31 -27.59
C ALA A 222 12.87 8.39 -28.76
N VAL A 223 11.82 7.57 -28.76
CA VAL A 223 10.78 7.59 -29.79
C VAL A 223 9.96 8.88 -29.74
N ASP A 224 9.63 9.36 -28.54
CA ASP A 224 8.89 10.61 -28.36
C ASP A 224 9.67 11.82 -28.89
N GLU A 225 10.99 11.84 -28.67
CA GLU A 225 11.89 12.85 -29.23
C GLU A 225 11.96 12.79 -30.76
N LEU A 226 11.92 11.60 -31.34
CA LEU A 226 11.92 11.40 -32.81
C LEU A 226 10.58 11.80 -33.46
N LEU A 227 9.47 11.66 -32.73
CA LEU A 227 8.11 11.91 -33.23
C LEU A 227 7.60 13.30 -32.90
N LYS A 228 8.40 14.16 -32.24
CA LYS A 228 8.01 15.52 -31.94
C LYS A 228 7.77 16.32 -33.24
N TYR A 229 6.82 17.23 -33.16
CA TYR A 229 6.53 18.16 -34.28
C TYR A 229 6.37 19.58 -33.76
N GLN A 230 6.68 20.54 -34.61
CA GLN A 230 6.56 21.94 -34.27
C GLN A 230 5.16 22.43 -34.66
N GLN A 231 4.45 23.01 -33.70
CA GLN A 231 3.15 23.65 -33.94
C GLN A 231 3.33 25.01 -34.66
N SER A 232 2.26 25.54 -35.24
CA SER A 232 2.31 26.80 -35.97
C SER A 232 2.73 28.02 -35.13
N ASP A 233 2.66 27.92 -33.78
CA ASP A 233 3.11 28.94 -32.82
C ASP A 233 4.59 28.83 -32.46
N GLY A 234 5.32 27.85 -33.04
CA GLY A 234 6.72 27.60 -32.76
C GLY A 234 6.99 26.68 -31.58
N THR A 235 5.96 26.23 -30.86
CA THR A 235 6.09 25.29 -29.73
C THR A 235 6.29 23.84 -30.19
N TRP A 236 7.08 23.07 -29.46
CA TRP A 236 7.26 21.64 -29.73
C TRP A 236 6.17 20.84 -29.04
N GLU A 237 5.42 20.03 -29.79
CA GLU A 237 4.49 19.04 -29.24
C GLU A 237 5.03 17.61 -29.42
N TYR A 238 4.77 16.79 -28.41
CA TYR A 238 5.20 15.39 -28.31
C TYR A 238 3.99 14.48 -28.49
N ARG A 239 4.18 13.36 -29.23
CA ARG A 239 3.06 12.48 -29.60
C ARG A 239 2.73 11.40 -28.57
N LEU A 240 3.72 10.92 -27.83
CA LEU A 240 3.57 9.79 -26.90
C LEU A 240 3.32 10.27 -25.48
N LEU A 241 4.12 11.22 -25.00
CA LEU A 241 4.01 11.79 -23.66
C LEU A 241 3.35 13.15 -23.74
N LYS A 242 2.33 13.39 -22.94
CA LYS A 242 1.76 14.72 -22.79
C LYS A 242 2.79 15.66 -22.17
N ASN A 243 2.75 16.94 -22.57
CA ASN A 243 3.73 17.93 -22.11
C ASN A 243 3.89 17.97 -20.60
N TYR A 244 2.79 17.87 -19.81
CA TYR A 244 2.86 17.83 -18.35
C TYR A 244 3.56 16.59 -17.79
N GLN A 245 3.42 15.41 -18.43
CA GLN A 245 4.11 14.18 -17.99
C GLN A 245 5.61 14.27 -18.23
N ARG A 246 5.96 14.85 -19.38
CA ARG A 246 7.36 15.10 -19.73
C ARG A 246 7.98 16.18 -18.82
N SER A 247 7.25 17.26 -18.55
CA SER A 247 7.68 18.32 -17.64
C SER A 247 8.07 17.76 -16.26
N ARG A 248 7.19 16.96 -15.66
CA ARG A 248 7.45 16.35 -14.32
C ARG A 248 8.73 15.52 -14.27
N LEU A 249 9.05 14.81 -15.35
CA LEU A 249 10.28 14.01 -15.43
C LEU A 249 11.52 14.87 -15.72
N LEU A 250 11.40 15.89 -16.58
CA LEU A 250 12.51 16.78 -16.96
C LEU A 250 12.86 17.76 -15.82
N VAL A 251 11.87 18.25 -15.08
CA VAL A 251 12.07 19.11 -13.91
C VAL A 251 12.94 18.42 -12.85
N PHE A 252 12.79 17.12 -12.69
CA PHE A 252 13.65 16.33 -11.80
C PHE A 252 15.13 16.38 -12.24
N LEU A 253 15.38 16.36 -13.57
CA LEU A 253 16.76 16.41 -14.12
C LEU A 253 17.31 17.82 -14.20
N ASN A 254 16.46 18.85 -14.42
CA ASN A 254 16.84 20.25 -14.52
C ASN A 254 15.75 21.16 -13.90
N PRO A 255 15.73 21.29 -12.56
CA PRO A 255 14.71 22.08 -11.87
C PRO A 255 14.72 23.58 -12.22
N GLU A 256 15.87 24.11 -12.59
CA GLU A 256 16.04 25.54 -12.89
C GLU A 256 15.47 25.94 -14.26
N GLY A 257 15.14 24.97 -15.10
CA GLY A 257 14.60 25.19 -16.44
C GLY A 257 13.10 25.54 -16.48
N ASP A 258 12.37 25.33 -15.38
CA ASP A 258 10.92 25.60 -15.27
C ASP A 258 10.61 26.50 -14.08
N LEU A 259 10.55 27.79 -14.31
CA LEU A 259 10.33 28.81 -13.28
C LEU A 259 8.85 29.09 -12.97
N SER A 260 7.92 28.47 -13.66
CA SER A 260 6.48 28.79 -13.57
C SER A 260 5.56 27.57 -13.33
N GLY A 261 6.08 26.35 -13.44
CA GLY A 261 5.33 25.11 -13.32
C GLY A 261 5.80 24.22 -12.17
N ASP A 262 6.01 22.95 -12.48
CA ASP A 262 6.45 21.95 -11.51
C ASP A 262 7.81 22.28 -10.86
N GLY A 263 8.71 22.98 -11.59
CA GLY A 263 9.99 23.45 -11.04
C GLY A 263 9.83 24.53 -9.98
N TYR A 264 8.88 25.46 -10.16
CA TYR A 264 8.52 26.44 -9.13
C TYR A 264 8.00 25.73 -7.87
N ASN A 265 7.07 24.75 -8.02
CA ASN A 265 6.53 24.01 -6.88
C ASN A 265 7.63 23.30 -6.10
N LEU A 266 8.59 22.67 -6.79
CA LEU A 266 9.73 22.02 -6.16
C LEU A 266 10.64 23.02 -5.41
N ALA A 267 10.86 24.20 -5.97
CA ALA A 267 11.63 25.23 -5.30
C ALA A 267 10.94 25.71 -4.02
N GLN A 268 9.61 25.94 -4.06
CA GLN A 268 8.82 26.32 -2.88
C GLN A 268 8.78 25.21 -1.83
N ALA A 269 8.67 23.94 -2.25
CA ALA A 269 8.73 22.79 -1.37
C ALA A 269 10.05 22.75 -0.58
N LYS A 270 11.20 22.94 -1.26
CA LYS A 270 12.53 22.99 -0.62
C LYS A 270 12.66 24.18 0.33
N ILE A 271 12.10 25.35 -0.03
CA ILE A 271 12.08 26.53 0.84
C ILE A 271 11.25 26.24 2.09
N ALA A 272 10.06 25.65 1.96
CA ALA A 272 9.21 25.26 3.08
C ALA A 272 9.96 24.34 4.05
N ILE A 273 10.52 23.23 3.56
CA ILE A 273 11.28 22.27 4.36
C ILE A 273 12.47 22.96 5.06
N GLY A 274 13.27 23.74 4.32
CA GLY A 274 14.44 24.41 4.87
C GLY A 274 14.09 25.48 5.92
N SER A 275 12.94 26.14 5.77
CA SER A 275 12.50 27.21 6.68
C SER A 275 12.03 26.71 8.04
N GLY A 276 11.69 25.41 8.17
CA GLY A 276 11.25 24.80 9.42
C GLY A 276 12.37 24.64 10.46
N GLY A 277 13.65 24.58 10.05
CA GLY A 277 14.77 24.42 10.97
C GLY A 277 14.65 23.17 11.85
N LEU A 278 15.12 23.24 13.11
CA LEU A 278 15.10 22.09 14.03
C LEU A 278 13.72 21.81 14.62
N PHE A 279 13.00 22.83 15.07
CA PHE A 279 11.76 22.67 15.86
C PHE A 279 10.51 23.17 15.14
N GLY A 280 10.65 23.71 13.92
CA GLY A 280 9.54 24.27 13.15
C GLY A 280 9.11 25.66 13.58
N LYS A 281 8.16 26.21 12.82
CA LYS A 281 7.55 27.51 13.07
C LYS A 281 6.34 27.45 14.02
N GLY A 282 5.90 26.23 14.38
CA GLY A 282 4.68 25.98 15.14
C GLY A 282 3.46 25.73 14.24
N ILE A 283 2.46 25.07 14.81
CA ILE A 283 1.22 24.67 14.13
C ILE A 283 0.46 25.91 13.65
N GLY A 284 0.01 25.91 12.39
CA GLY A 284 -0.71 27.02 11.76
C GLY A 284 0.18 28.16 11.28
N ASN A 285 1.50 28.02 11.37
CA ASN A 285 2.47 29.06 10.96
C ASN A 285 3.28 28.68 9.70
N ALA A 286 2.78 27.72 8.93
CA ALA A 286 3.39 27.36 7.64
C ALA A 286 3.15 28.49 6.62
N THR A 287 4.19 29.24 6.31
CA THR A 287 4.08 30.44 5.45
C THR A 287 3.92 30.08 3.98
N GLN A 288 4.57 29.01 3.51
CA GLN A 288 4.52 28.64 2.08
C GLN A 288 3.14 28.13 1.66
N SER A 289 2.47 27.35 2.49
CA SER A 289 1.10 26.88 2.24
C SER A 289 0.05 27.98 2.46
N THR A 290 0.15 28.71 3.58
CA THR A 290 -0.85 29.73 3.97
C THR A 290 -0.91 30.92 3.01
N HIS A 291 0.20 31.29 2.38
CA HIS A 291 0.21 32.38 1.40
C HIS A 291 0.01 31.90 -0.05
N GLY A 292 -0.34 30.64 -0.27
CA GLY A 292 -0.62 30.12 -1.60
C GLY A 292 0.60 29.96 -2.51
N PHE A 293 1.83 29.98 -1.95
CA PHE A 293 3.05 29.79 -2.73
C PHE A 293 3.26 28.33 -3.14
N LEU A 294 2.68 27.38 -2.41
CA LEU A 294 2.77 25.94 -2.67
C LEU A 294 1.38 25.39 -3.00
N PRO A 295 0.99 25.28 -4.29
CA PRO A 295 -0.23 24.65 -4.70
C PRO A 295 -0.25 23.18 -4.25
N GLU A 296 -1.45 22.61 -4.04
CA GLU A 296 -1.64 21.20 -3.60
C GLU A 296 -0.89 20.85 -2.30
N ALA A 297 -0.63 21.86 -1.45
CA ALA A 297 0.04 21.63 -0.16
C ALA A 297 -0.68 20.61 0.75
N PRO A 298 -2.04 20.57 0.84
CA PRO A 298 -2.71 19.60 1.68
C PRO A 298 -2.66 18.16 1.14
N THR A 299 -2.43 17.95 -0.15
CA THR A 299 -2.44 16.64 -0.82
C THR A 299 -1.04 16.12 -1.06
N ASP A 300 -0.36 16.67 -2.04
CA ASP A 300 0.88 16.15 -2.60
C ASP A 300 2.11 16.64 -1.81
N PHE A 301 2.08 17.90 -1.34
CA PHE A 301 3.18 18.55 -0.63
C PHE A 301 2.97 18.67 0.88
N ILE A 302 2.14 17.80 1.47
CA ILE A 302 1.82 17.83 2.91
C ILE A 302 3.04 17.64 3.80
N PHE A 303 4.04 16.90 3.33
CA PHE A 303 5.30 16.73 4.05
C PHE A 303 6.04 18.07 4.20
N CYS A 304 5.94 18.97 3.23
CA CYS A 304 6.52 20.31 3.32
C CYS A 304 5.88 21.13 4.44
N VAL A 305 4.52 21.07 4.56
CA VAL A 305 3.79 21.72 5.65
C VAL A 305 4.23 21.17 7.01
N LEU A 306 4.30 19.83 7.13
CA LEU A 306 4.79 19.19 8.35
C LEU A 306 6.21 19.61 8.69
N ALA A 307 7.11 19.63 7.70
CA ALA A 307 8.50 20.03 7.92
C ALA A 307 8.63 21.50 8.30
N GLU A 308 7.81 22.39 7.73
CA GLU A 308 7.79 23.81 8.07
C GLU A 308 7.27 24.07 9.49
N GLU A 309 6.20 23.36 9.90
CA GLU A 309 5.54 23.56 11.20
C GLU A 309 6.25 22.89 12.37
N PHE A 310 6.75 21.66 12.17
CA PHE A 310 7.33 20.82 13.23
C PHE A 310 8.86 20.68 13.12
N GLY A 311 9.46 21.17 12.04
CA GLY A 311 10.88 21.14 11.80
C GLY A 311 11.46 19.73 11.66
N PHE A 312 12.77 19.63 11.77
CA PHE A 312 13.50 18.36 11.66
C PHE A 312 13.04 17.33 12.68
N VAL A 313 12.76 17.75 13.93
CA VAL A 313 12.29 16.83 15.00
C VAL A 313 10.95 16.21 14.63
N GLY A 314 10.00 16.99 14.09
CA GLY A 314 8.71 16.49 13.64
C GLY A 314 8.83 15.50 12.47
N VAL A 315 9.72 15.83 11.50
CA VAL A 315 10.03 14.92 10.37
C VAL A 315 10.59 13.59 10.88
N MET A 316 11.53 13.61 11.81
CA MET A 316 12.12 12.40 12.39
C MET A 316 11.09 11.58 13.19
N ALA A 317 10.16 12.25 13.89
CA ALA A 317 9.04 11.57 14.55
C ALA A 317 8.12 10.87 13.54
N LEU A 318 7.78 11.52 12.41
CA LEU A 318 6.99 10.91 11.33
C LEU A 318 7.69 9.68 10.74
N ILE A 319 8.96 9.80 10.37
CA ILE A 319 9.77 8.69 9.84
C ILE A 319 9.83 7.54 10.85
N GLY A 320 10.03 7.86 12.14
CA GLY A 320 10.00 6.87 13.22
C GLY A 320 8.66 6.14 13.34
N LEU A 321 7.54 6.85 13.21
CA LEU A 321 6.19 6.26 13.21
C LEU A 321 5.99 5.32 12.01
N TYR A 322 6.43 5.72 10.81
CA TYR A 322 6.37 4.85 9.64
C TYR A 322 7.26 3.61 9.80
N ALA A 323 8.47 3.76 10.33
CA ALA A 323 9.34 2.62 10.61
C ALA A 323 8.68 1.64 11.59
N LEU A 324 8.07 2.14 12.66
CA LEU A 324 7.32 1.31 13.62
C LEU A 324 6.12 0.61 12.97
N LEU A 325 5.37 1.31 12.10
CA LEU A 325 4.26 0.73 11.33
C LEU A 325 4.74 -0.43 10.46
N ILE A 326 5.81 -0.24 9.70
CA ILE A 326 6.38 -1.27 8.82
C ILE A 326 6.90 -2.47 9.63
N VAL A 327 7.61 -2.23 10.74
CA VAL A 327 8.09 -3.31 11.64
C VAL A 327 6.92 -4.10 12.22
N ALA A 328 5.84 -3.43 12.63
CA ALA A 328 4.63 -4.09 13.12
C ALA A 328 3.97 -4.95 12.02
N CYS A 329 3.85 -4.44 10.79
CA CYS A 329 3.34 -5.19 9.64
C CYS A 329 4.23 -6.40 9.31
N LEU A 330 5.56 -6.25 9.31
CA LEU A 330 6.50 -7.37 9.10
C LEU A 330 6.34 -8.45 10.16
N SER A 331 6.08 -8.05 11.41
CA SER A 331 5.82 -9.00 12.50
C SER A 331 4.54 -9.81 12.26
N ILE A 332 3.50 -9.18 11.67
CA ILE A 332 2.26 -9.86 11.28
C ILE A 332 2.50 -10.77 10.08
N ALA A 333 3.20 -10.30 9.04
CA ALA A 333 3.52 -11.08 7.86
C ALA A 333 4.27 -12.39 8.20
N ARG A 334 5.25 -12.32 9.12
CA ARG A 334 6.03 -13.49 9.58
C ARG A 334 5.19 -14.53 10.32
N ARG A 335 4.07 -14.14 10.89
CA ARG A 335 3.17 -15.01 11.66
C ARG A 335 2.01 -15.54 10.82
N ALA A 336 1.85 -15.09 9.57
CA ALA A 336 0.78 -15.53 8.70
C ALA A 336 0.87 -17.06 8.45
N ASP A 337 -0.26 -17.75 8.57
CA ASP A 337 -0.34 -19.22 8.43
C ASP A 337 -0.14 -19.71 7.00
N ASN A 338 -0.36 -18.84 6.02
CA ASN A 338 -0.30 -19.19 4.61
C ASN A 338 0.35 -18.08 3.78
N LEU A 339 0.86 -18.50 2.61
CA LEU A 339 1.55 -17.61 1.68
C LEU A 339 0.66 -16.44 1.22
N PHE A 340 -0.64 -16.67 1.00
CA PHE A 340 -1.57 -15.64 0.56
C PHE A 340 -1.67 -14.48 1.58
N GLY A 341 -1.86 -14.80 2.86
CA GLY A 341 -1.90 -13.79 3.92
C GLY A 341 -0.58 -13.03 4.06
N MET A 342 0.56 -13.74 3.99
CA MET A 342 1.87 -13.10 4.00
C MET A 342 2.02 -12.13 2.81
N LEU A 343 1.64 -12.54 1.60
CA LEU A 343 1.75 -11.72 0.39
C LEU A 343 0.83 -10.50 0.41
N ILE A 344 -0.37 -10.60 1.02
CA ILE A 344 -1.24 -9.43 1.25
C ILE A 344 -0.50 -8.39 2.08
N VAL A 345 0.03 -8.78 3.25
CA VAL A 345 0.71 -7.85 4.15
C VAL A 345 1.95 -7.27 3.48
N MET A 346 2.74 -8.09 2.78
CA MET A 346 3.93 -7.63 2.05
C MET A 346 3.58 -6.69 0.89
N GLY A 347 2.49 -6.94 0.17
CA GLY A 347 1.99 -6.04 -0.88
C GLY A 347 1.58 -4.66 -0.32
N VAL A 348 0.92 -4.64 0.84
CA VAL A 348 0.59 -3.38 1.53
C VAL A 348 1.85 -2.65 2.01
N ILE A 349 2.82 -3.38 2.58
CA ILE A 349 4.12 -2.80 2.95
C ILE A 349 4.80 -2.18 1.72
N GLY A 350 4.84 -2.90 0.60
CA GLY A 350 5.41 -2.39 -0.65
C GLY A 350 4.74 -1.12 -1.14
N MET A 351 3.41 -1.07 -1.07
CA MET A 351 2.62 0.12 -1.40
C MET A 351 2.98 1.31 -0.51
N TRP A 352 2.90 1.14 0.81
CA TRP A 352 3.18 2.24 1.74
C TRP A 352 4.63 2.71 1.69
N LEU A 353 5.59 1.78 1.63
CA LEU A 353 7.01 2.14 1.49
C LEU A 353 7.26 2.98 0.25
N PHE A 354 6.69 2.56 -0.89
CA PHE A 354 6.84 3.32 -2.12
C PHE A 354 6.22 4.71 -2.02
N GLN A 355 4.98 4.82 -1.49
CA GLN A 355 4.29 6.09 -1.33
C GLN A 355 5.04 7.03 -0.37
N ILE A 356 5.58 6.52 0.74
CA ILE A 356 6.36 7.31 1.71
C ILE A 356 7.66 7.80 1.08
N LEU A 357 8.42 6.90 0.45
CA LEU A 357 9.69 7.25 -0.17
C LEU A 357 9.52 8.23 -1.34
N GLU A 358 8.47 8.02 -2.12
CA GLU A 358 8.20 8.85 -3.28
C GLU A 358 7.72 10.24 -2.87
N ASN A 359 6.73 10.38 -1.97
CA ASN A 359 6.24 11.67 -1.52
C ASN A 359 7.36 12.50 -0.84
N ILE A 360 8.07 11.92 0.14
CA ILE A 360 9.19 12.61 0.80
C ILE A 360 10.31 12.89 -0.21
N GLY A 361 10.59 11.95 -1.11
CA GLY A 361 11.64 12.08 -2.12
C GLY A 361 11.34 13.18 -3.14
N MET A 362 10.10 13.29 -3.62
CA MET A 362 9.73 14.35 -4.57
C MET A 362 9.79 15.73 -3.89
N ASP A 363 9.33 15.87 -2.66
CA ASP A 363 9.35 17.13 -1.91
C ASP A 363 10.79 17.60 -1.61
N CYS A 364 11.71 16.66 -1.42
CA CYS A 364 13.14 16.94 -1.28
C CYS A 364 13.86 17.13 -2.64
N GLY A 365 13.21 16.86 -3.77
CA GLY A 365 13.79 16.90 -5.11
C GLY A 365 14.73 15.74 -5.42
N LEU A 366 14.54 14.60 -4.75
CA LEU A 366 15.27 13.34 -4.99
C LEU A 366 14.52 12.39 -5.93
N MET A 367 13.24 12.65 -6.19
CA MET A 367 12.36 11.90 -7.08
C MET A 367 11.54 12.84 -7.96
N PRO A 368 11.03 12.38 -9.12
CA PRO A 368 10.15 13.18 -9.97
C PRO A 368 8.84 13.51 -9.25
N ILE A 369 8.20 14.61 -9.58
CA ILE A 369 6.90 15.00 -9.01
C ILE A 369 5.81 14.11 -9.63
N THR A 370 5.26 13.18 -8.86
CA THR A 370 4.22 12.25 -9.31
C THR A 370 2.86 12.54 -8.72
N GLY A 371 2.78 13.32 -7.64
CA GLY A 371 1.53 13.60 -6.94
C GLY A 371 0.99 12.41 -6.15
N ILE A 372 1.87 11.58 -5.59
CA ILE A 372 1.48 10.46 -4.73
C ILE A 372 1.29 10.95 -3.29
N PRO A 373 0.10 10.77 -2.69
CA PRO A 373 -0.15 11.26 -1.34
C PRO A 373 0.56 10.43 -0.28
N LEU A 374 0.89 11.07 0.84
CA LEU A 374 1.57 10.46 2.00
C LEU A 374 0.57 9.69 2.88
N PRO A 375 0.76 8.38 3.11
CA PRO A 375 -0.19 7.54 3.84
C PRO A 375 -0.55 8.08 5.23
N PHE A 376 -1.86 8.15 5.54
CA PHE A 376 -2.44 8.62 6.80
C PHE A 376 -2.23 10.12 7.13
N VAL A 377 -1.48 10.85 6.32
CA VAL A 377 -1.17 12.27 6.55
C VAL A 377 -1.85 13.17 5.52
N SER A 378 -1.70 12.87 4.23
CA SER A 378 -2.27 13.67 3.14
C SER A 378 -3.79 13.76 3.20
N TYR A 379 -4.30 14.92 2.77
CA TYR A 379 -5.73 15.12 2.56
C TYR A 379 -6.25 14.20 1.44
N GLY A 380 -7.41 13.60 1.68
CA GLY A 380 -8.11 12.76 0.71
C GLY A 380 -9.02 11.73 1.37
N SER A 381 -10.34 11.93 1.32
CA SER A 381 -11.31 11.03 1.94
C SER A 381 -11.22 9.60 1.39
N SER A 382 -11.16 9.43 0.05
CA SER A 382 -11.02 8.12 -0.58
C SER A 382 -9.70 7.44 -0.21
N PHE A 383 -8.61 8.21 -0.20
CA PHE A 383 -7.28 7.74 0.17
C PHE A 383 -7.24 7.25 1.62
N MET A 384 -7.87 8.01 2.53
CA MET A 384 -7.96 7.61 3.94
C MET A 384 -8.79 6.33 4.12
N VAL A 385 -9.94 6.21 3.45
CA VAL A 385 -10.77 4.98 3.49
C VAL A 385 -9.97 3.76 3.02
N VAL A 386 -9.21 3.88 1.92
CA VAL A 386 -8.38 2.80 1.39
C VAL A 386 -7.28 2.39 2.38
N ASN A 387 -6.59 3.34 2.99
CA ASN A 387 -5.56 3.03 3.99
C ASN A 387 -6.15 2.29 5.20
N PHE A 388 -7.31 2.71 5.71
CA PHE A 388 -8.01 1.99 6.77
C PHE A 388 -8.51 0.60 6.33
N ALA A 389 -8.99 0.46 5.09
CA ALA A 389 -9.36 -0.84 4.52
C ALA A 389 -8.17 -1.81 4.51
N LEU A 390 -6.99 -1.34 4.14
CA LEU A 390 -5.75 -2.13 4.16
C LEU A 390 -5.33 -2.52 5.58
N ILE A 391 -5.49 -1.62 6.57
CA ILE A 391 -5.32 -1.98 8.00
C ILE A 391 -6.29 -3.10 8.38
N GLY A 392 -7.55 -3.02 7.94
CA GLY A 392 -8.55 -4.05 8.16
C GLY A 392 -8.13 -5.41 7.59
N LEU A 393 -7.58 -5.44 6.37
CA LEU A 393 -7.04 -6.66 5.76
C LEU A 393 -5.84 -7.23 6.54
N ILE A 394 -4.89 -6.39 6.97
CA ILE A 394 -3.78 -6.82 7.82
C ILE A 394 -4.30 -7.38 9.15
N GLY A 395 -5.29 -6.72 9.74
CA GLY A 395 -5.97 -7.18 10.95
C GLY A 395 -6.69 -8.52 10.76
N SER A 396 -7.32 -8.74 9.60
CA SER A 396 -7.90 -10.04 9.22
C SER A 396 -6.83 -11.14 9.16
N VAL A 397 -5.70 -10.88 8.51
CA VAL A 397 -4.58 -11.84 8.48
C VAL A 397 -4.12 -12.17 9.88
N TYR A 398 -3.93 -11.17 10.74
CA TYR A 398 -3.52 -11.40 12.13
C TYR A 398 -4.53 -12.22 12.94
N SER A 399 -5.83 -11.90 12.86
CA SER A 399 -6.87 -12.53 13.67
C SER A 399 -7.18 -13.97 13.25
N HIS A 400 -7.00 -14.30 11.96
CA HIS A 400 -7.24 -15.63 11.43
C HIS A 400 -5.98 -16.52 11.37
N THR A 401 -4.84 -16.00 11.85
CA THR A 401 -3.65 -16.82 12.07
C THR A 401 -3.90 -17.76 13.24
N SER A 402 -3.76 -19.08 13.03
CA SER A 402 -3.99 -20.08 14.05
C SER A 402 -2.89 -20.00 15.12
N THR A 403 -3.28 -20.04 16.38
CA THR A 403 -2.37 -20.07 17.54
C THR A 403 -1.57 -21.38 17.63
N GLN A 404 -1.61 -22.23 16.61
CA GLN A 404 -1.01 -23.58 16.61
C GLN A 404 0.49 -23.66 16.26
N SER A 405 1.18 -22.54 16.03
CA SER A 405 2.63 -22.58 15.77
C SER A 405 3.49 -22.92 16.99
N GLY A 406 2.90 -23.33 18.11
CA GLY A 406 3.60 -23.69 19.35
C GLY A 406 3.96 -25.17 19.53
N PHE A 407 3.42 -26.09 18.74
CA PHE A 407 3.67 -27.52 18.96
C PHE A 407 3.69 -28.30 17.65
N ALA A 408 4.83 -28.50 17.07
CA ALA A 408 5.24 -29.73 16.34
C ALA A 408 6.69 -29.64 15.85
N ARG A 409 7.65 -29.51 16.75
CA ARG A 409 8.95 -30.15 16.53
C ARG A 409 8.89 -31.50 17.22
N THR A 410 8.30 -32.48 16.57
CA THR A 410 8.48 -33.89 16.96
C THR A 410 9.92 -34.28 16.59
N PRO A 411 10.74 -34.71 17.58
CA PRO A 411 12.06 -35.24 17.25
C PRO A 411 11.84 -36.51 16.41
N SER A 412 12.43 -36.58 15.24
CA SER A 412 12.56 -37.81 14.46
C SER A 412 13.32 -38.81 15.30
N HIS A 413 12.61 -39.77 15.91
CA HIS A 413 13.23 -40.96 16.48
C HIS A 413 13.94 -41.72 15.35
N GLY A 414 15.26 -41.64 15.37
CA GLY A 414 16.13 -42.46 14.56
C GLY A 414 15.80 -43.94 14.78
N ARG A 415 15.31 -44.61 13.75
CA ARG A 415 15.39 -46.07 13.63
C ARG A 415 16.86 -46.43 13.51
N LYS A 416 17.45 -46.91 14.59
CA LYS A 416 18.64 -47.74 14.53
C LYS A 416 18.19 -49.08 13.93
N ALA A 417 18.65 -49.38 12.72
CA ALA A 417 18.67 -50.72 12.19
C ALA A 417 19.78 -51.49 12.88
N SER A 418 19.46 -52.59 13.50
CA SER A 418 20.35 -53.69 13.84
C SER A 418 20.28 -54.73 12.74
#